data_cc9181d716ad5a70bfca1cc72cdbf986
#
_entry.id   cc9181d716ad5a70bfca1cc72cdbf986
#
_cell.length_a   1.000
_cell.length_b   1.000
_cell.length_c   1.000
_cell.angle_alpha   90.00
_cell.angle_beta   90.00
_cell.angle_gamma   90.00
#
_symmetry.space_group_name_H-M   'P 1'
#
loop_
_entity.id
_entity.type
_entity.pdbx_description
1 polymer ?
#
loop_
_entity_poly.entity_id
_entity_poly.type
_entity_poly.pdbx_seq_one_letter_code
_entity_poly.pdbx_strand_id
1 'polypeptide(L)'
;MKVIFSLKRIRRNIAILLTALMLFASGATAASAAVHENTRRPVIDAKSAALYSVTTDEMLYAKNPDQRVEPWSTTKLMTALVVAETMDLNQEVTVSKKAASMGGSTMNLVAGEKVTVRQLMYGLLLESGNDAAYALGQADGDGSIKTFAAKMNARAKKLGCKGTHFVNPNGLKAKNHYTTAADYVKIARAALANKTVFKIAGTKVYHMDATNKSHARTIETHLDLIEKKGSGVVAGKTGYWEDDDCSVALMYDKKGLKMILVQFGANMETRAKDGAKLLKFGTEKIVTKKATNPKKSVGNVRVKYGARTLVKTYAKGTVLTYPKDGSADSISVKENYKDVVKAPLKSGDKVGTLEVYCDGKKVGSTPLVVHENIEKGWFLSRFYISNRATIAIGVILVLLALIIGFLVRRRKNRKAEETLAPKKAEVAAEKTSDVPENVDDHPEDRYL
;
A
#
# COMPACT_ATOMS: atom_id res chain seq x y z
N MET A 1 -41.69 36.66 -39.46
CA MET A 1 -40.75 35.85 -40.30
C MET A 1 -39.33 35.74 -39.73
N LYS A 2 -38.84 36.65 -38.84
CA LYS A 2 -37.48 36.61 -38.23
C LYS A 2 -37.31 35.58 -37.08
N VAL A 3 -38.38 35.20 -36.37
CA VAL A 3 -38.29 34.29 -35.20
C VAL A 3 -38.15 32.81 -35.60
N ILE A 4 -38.72 32.41 -36.76
CA ILE A 4 -38.68 31.04 -37.26
C ILE A 4 -37.26 30.66 -37.76
N PHE A 5 -36.50 31.63 -38.30
CA PHE A 5 -35.11 31.40 -38.71
C PHE A 5 -34.13 31.20 -37.54
N SER A 6 -34.39 31.80 -36.38
CA SER A 6 -33.60 31.64 -35.16
C SER A 6 -33.72 30.21 -34.56
N LEU A 7 -34.94 29.68 -34.50
CA LEU A 7 -35.20 28.35 -33.94
C LEU A 7 -34.60 27.21 -34.78
N LYS A 8 -34.57 27.34 -36.12
CA LYS A 8 -33.92 26.34 -36.99
C LYS A 8 -32.38 26.35 -36.83
N ARG A 9 -31.76 27.50 -36.58
CA ARG A 9 -30.32 27.63 -36.36
C ARG A 9 -29.91 27.08 -35.00
N ILE A 10 -30.71 27.30 -33.97
CA ILE A 10 -30.50 26.73 -32.61
C ILE A 10 -30.64 25.19 -32.62
N ARG A 11 -31.69 24.63 -33.28
CA ARG A 11 -31.86 23.19 -33.40
C ARG A 11 -30.72 22.53 -34.19
N ARG A 12 -30.18 23.16 -35.24
CA ARG A 12 -29.04 22.65 -35.99
C ARG A 12 -27.74 22.65 -35.17
N ASN A 13 -27.51 23.70 -34.37
CA ASN A 13 -26.34 23.76 -33.50
C ASN A 13 -26.42 22.77 -32.33
N ILE A 14 -27.60 22.53 -31.77
CA ILE A 14 -27.83 21.50 -30.74
C ILE A 14 -27.64 20.10 -31.34
N ALA A 15 -28.10 19.82 -32.54
CA ALA A 15 -27.88 18.55 -33.22
C ALA A 15 -26.39 18.31 -33.51
N ILE A 16 -25.63 19.31 -33.92
CA ILE A 16 -24.17 19.23 -34.13
C ILE A 16 -23.43 19.01 -32.81
N LEU A 17 -23.88 19.65 -31.72
CA LEU A 17 -23.29 19.47 -30.38
C LEU A 17 -23.56 18.05 -29.83
N LEU A 18 -24.76 17.50 -30.04
CA LEU A 18 -25.14 16.14 -29.64
C LEU A 18 -24.42 15.06 -30.47
N THR A 19 -24.20 15.28 -31.77
CA THR A 19 -23.39 14.37 -32.59
C THR A 19 -21.90 14.44 -32.25
N ALA A 20 -21.36 15.60 -31.92
CA ALA A 20 -20.00 15.75 -31.42
C ALA A 20 -19.83 15.09 -30.02
N LEU A 21 -20.85 15.16 -29.14
CA LEU A 21 -20.83 14.49 -27.85
C LEU A 21 -20.93 12.97 -27.96
N MET A 22 -21.68 12.44 -28.95
CA MET A 22 -21.76 11.01 -29.21
C MET A 22 -20.49 10.46 -29.89
N LEU A 23 -19.78 11.25 -30.66
CA LEU A 23 -18.48 10.88 -31.25
C LEU A 23 -17.34 10.91 -30.22
N PHE A 24 -17.45 11.72 -29.14
CA PHE A 24 -16.53 11.67 -28.03
C PHE A 24 -16.80 10.51 -27.05
N ALA A 25 -18.05 10.01 -26.98
CA ALA A 25 -18.42 8.86 -26.14
C ALA A 25 -18.06 7.51 -26.76
N SER A 26 -17.82 7.44 -28.07
CA SER A 26 -17.42 6.21 -28.77
C SER A 26 -15.90 6.07 -28.97
N GLY A 27 -15.10 7.05 -28.54
CA GLY A 27 -13.62 7.01 -28.60
C GLY A 27 -12.93 6.54 -27.34
N ALA A 28 -13.67 6.18 -26.27
CA ALA A 28 -13.11 5.84 -24.98
C ALA A 28 -13.08 4.34 -24.65
N THR A 29 -13.24 3.47 -25.67
CA THR A 29 -13.18 2.01 -25.46
C THR A 29 -12.21 1.32 -26.41
N ALA A 30 -10.94 1.67 -26.34
CA ALA A 30 -9.87 0.86 -26.92
C ALA A 30 -8.48 1.17 -26.35
N ALA A 31 -8.41 1.50 -25.07
CA ALA A 31 -7.15 1.43 -24.31
C ALA A 31 -7.30 0.33 -23.26
N SER A 32 -7.92 -0.80 -23.64
CA SER A 32 -7.84 -2.02 -22.84
C SER A 32 -6.43 -2.58 -23.00
N ALA A 33 -5.67 -2.41 -21.93
CA ALA A 33 -4.62 -3.31 -21.49
C ALA A 33 -3.82 -4.01 -22.58
N ALA A 34 -2.71 -3.45 -22.96
CA ALA A 34 -1.55 -4.26 -23.27
C ALA A 34 -1.13 -5.01 -21.99
N VAL A 35 -1.96 -5.90 -21.50
CA VAL A 35 -1.54 -7.02 -20.68
C VAL A 35 -0.45 -7.69 -21.50
N HIS A 36 0.70 -7.96 -20.90
CA HIS A 36 1.78 -8.69 -21.54
C HIS A 36 1.27 -10.05 -22.04
N GLU A 37 0.62 -10.07 -23.20
CA GLU A 37 0.02 -11.23 -23.85
C GLU A 37 1.06 -12.23 -24.36
N ASN A 38 2.34 -11.94 -24.13
CA ASN A 38 3.47 -12.69 -24.66
C ASN A 38 4.27 -13.51 -23.62
N THR A 39 3.75 -13.71 -22.41
CA THR A 39 4.37 -14.65 -21.47
C THR A 39 3.91 -16.07 -21.80
N ARG A 40 4.75 -16.82 -22.52
CA ARG A 40 4.49 -18.23 -22.84
C ARG A 40 4.22 -18.99 -21.53
N ARG A 41 3.06 -19.65 -21.49
CA ARG A 41 2.62 -20.44 -20.32
C ARG A 41 3.68 -21.52 -20.01
N PRO A 42 4.24 -21.59 -18.79
CA PRO A 42 5.28 -22.55 -18.48
C PRO A 42 4.77 -23.97 -18.51
N VAL A 43 5.58 -24.87 -19.05
CA VAL A 43 5.38 -26.31 -18.93
C VAL A 43 6.05 -26.79 -17.65
N ILE A 44 5.31 -27.57 -16.87
CA ILE A 44 5.74 -28.16 -15.59
C ILE A 44 5.36 -29.63 -15.52
N ASP A 45 6.09 -30.39 -14.72
CA ASP A 45 5.87 -31.84 -14.57
C ASP A 45 4.67 -32.16 -13.66
N ALA A 46 4.42 -31.33 -12.63
CA ALA A 46 3.33 -31.58 -11.68
C ALA A 46 2.02 -31.98 -12.36
N LYS A 47 1.33 -33.01 -11.84
CA LYS A 47 0.04 -33.53 -12.35
C LYS A 47 -1.05 -32.46 -12.21
N SER A 48 -1.06 -31.75 -11.10
CA SER A 48 -2.01 -30.65 -10.81
C SER A 48 -1.28 -29.48 -10.15
N ALA A 49 -1.56 -28.25 -10.56
CA ALA A 49 -0.93 -27.08 -10.00
C ALA A 49 -1.80 -25.80 -10.16
N ALA A 50 -1.61 -24.87 -9.25
CA ALA A 50 -2.19 -23.54 -9.32
C ALA A 50 -1.23 -22.48 -8.78
N LEU A 51 -1.22 -21.31 -9.44
CA LEU A 51 -0.58 -20.10 -8.95
C LEU A 51 -1.65 -19.01 -8.82
N TYR A 52 -1.84 -18.52 -7.62
CA TYR A 52 -2.85 -17.52 -7.30
C TYR A 52 -2.21 -16.26 -6.74
N SER A 53 -2.56 -15.11 -7.27
CA SER A 53 -2.16 -13.82 -6.74
C SER A 53 -3.08 -13.40 -5.61
N VAL A 54 -2.56 -13.35 -4.39
CA VAL A 54 -3.28 -12.79 -3.22
C VAL A 54 -3.42 -11.27 -3.37
N THR A 55 -2.46 -10.63 -4.03
CA THR A 55 -2.43 -9.18 -4.20
C THR A 55 -3.49 -8.70 -5.18
N THR A 56 -3.66 -9.36 -6.33
CA THR A 56 -4.65 -8.98 -7.35
C THR A 56 -5.95 -9.79 -7.26
N ASP A 57 -5.98 -10.81 -6.38
CA ASP A 57 -7.13 -11.70 -6.15
C ASP A 57 -7.54 -12.48 -7.42
N GLU A 58 -6.55 -13.05 -8.13
CA GLU A 58 -6.77 -13.76 -9.40
C GLU A 58 -5.93 -15.03 -9.53
N MET A 59 -6.44 -15.99 -10.31
CA MET A 59 -5.72 -17.21 -10.69
C MET A 59 -4.81 -16.90 -11.89
N LEU A 60 -3.48 -16.90 -11.65
CA LEU A 60 -2.49 -16.60 -12.71
C LEU A 60 -2.18 -17.80 -13.58
N TYR A 61 -2.18 -19.00 -12.98
CA TYR A 61 -1.88 -20.26 -13.64
C TYR A 61 -2.69 -21.39 -13.02
N ALA A 62 -3.20 -22.29 -13.85
CA ALA A 62 -3.86 -23.50 -13.41
C ALA A 62 -3.56 -24.65 -14.38
N LYS A 63 -3.18 -25.81 -13.86
CA LYS A 63 -3.04 -27.09 -14.56
C LYS A 63 -3.88 -28.10 -13.81
N ASN A 64 -4.89 -28.67 -14.45
CA ASN A 64 -5.80 -29.67 -13.85
C ASN A 64 -6.28 -29.25 -12.44
N PRO A 65 -6.82 -28.01 -12.25
CA PRO A 65 -7.03 -27.42 -10.92
C PRO A 65 -8.07 -28.17 -10.09
N ASP A 66 -9.01 -28.86 -10.70
CA ASP A 66 -10.11 -29.58 -10.05
C ASP A 66 -9.89 -31.09 -9.99
N GLN A 67 -8.73 -31.58 -10.50
CA GLN A 67 -8.36 -32.98 -10.38
C GLN A 67 -8.12 -33.33 -8.90
N ARG A 68 -8.74 -34.41 -8.42
CA ARG A 68 -8.45 -34.96 -7.08
C ARG A 68 -7.06 -35.56 -7.04
N VAL A 69 -6.31 -35.18 -6.02
CA VAL A 69 -4.93 -35.61 -5.76
C VAL A 69 -4.73 -35.88 -4.28
N GLU A 70 -3.75 -36.68 -3.94
CA GLU A 70 -3.29 -36.86 -2.59
C GLU A 70 -2.45 -35.64 -2.16
N PRO A 71 -2.82 -34.98 -1.05
CA PRO A 71 -2.08 -33.79 -0.58
C PRO A 71 -0.76 -34.13 0.12
N TRP A 72 -0.57 -35.39 0.54
CA TRP A 72 0.55 -35.82 1.35
C TRP A 72 0.76 -34.90 2.55
N SER A 73 2.00 -34.63 2.95
CA SER A 73 2.33 -33.79 4.10
C SER A 73 1.97 -32.32 3.94
N THR A 74 1.51 -31.83 2.77
CA THR A 74 0.90 -30.51 2.71
C THR A 74 -0.38 -30.42 3.55
N THR A 75 -1.09 -31.57 3.79
CA THR A 75 -2.20 -31.70 4.77
C THR A 75 -1.92 -30.96 6.08
N LYS A 76 -0.65 -30.94 6.52
CA LYS A 76 -0.23 -30.33 7.78
C LYS A 76 -0.44 -28.81 7.85
N LEU A 77 -0.62 -28.13 6.71
CA LEU A 77 -1.06 -26.73 6.72
C LEU A 77 -2.51 -26.58 7.21
N MET A 78 -3.41 -27.51 6.84
CA MET A 78 -4.78 -27.52 7.39
C MET A 78 -4.76 -27.89 8.87
N THR A 79 -3.95 -28.88 9.26
CA THR A 79 -3.77 -29.26 10.67
C THR A 79 -3.28 -28.06 11.49
N ALA A 80 -2.25 -27.37 11.00
CA ALA A 80 -1.71 -26.18 11.64
C ALA A 80 -2.74 -25.04 11.75
N LEU A 81 -3.54 -24.84 10.71
CA LEU A 81 -4.59 -23.82 10.72
C LEU A 81 -5.64 -24.11 11.78
N VAL A 82 -6.15 -25.35 11.84
CA VAL A 82 -7.16 -25.76 12.84
C VAL A 82 -6.59 -25.61 14.24
N VAL A 83 -5.42 -26.17 14.51
CA VAL A 83 -4.74 -26.09 15.81
C VAL A 83 -4.51 -24.62 16.24
N ALA A 84 -4.05 -23.76 15.33
CA ALA A 84 -3.82 -22.34 15.63
C ALA A 84 -5.11 -21.55 15.90
N GLU A 85 -6.26 -22.06 15.45
CA GLU A 85 -7.60 -21.47 15.68
C GLU A 85 -8.29 -22.02 16.94
N THR A 86 -7.87 -23.19 17.46
CA THR A 86 -8.62 -23.90 18.51
C THR A 86 -7.83 -24.14 19.80
N MET A 87 -6.49 -24.13 19.76
CA MET A 87 -5.65 -24.48 20.90
C MET A 87 -4.79 -23.30 21.39
N ASP A 88 -4.51 -23.28 22.69
CA ASP A 88 -3.45 -22.43 23.23
C ASP A 88 -2.06 -23.02 22.89
N LEU A 89 -1.21 -22.18 22.32
CA LEU A 89 0.14 -22.57 21.92
C LEU A 89 1.04 -22.99 23.11
N ASN A 90 0.74 -22.52 24.30
CA ASN A 90 1.49 -22.84 25.52
C ASN A 90 0.90 -24.07 26.27
N GLN A 91 -0.23 -24.58 25.81
CA GLN A 91 -0.84 -25.80 26.37
C GLN A 91 0.15 -26.97 26.25
N GLU A 92 0.36 -27.69 27.35
CA GLU A 92 1.17 -28.92 27.37
C GLU A 92 0.34 -30.10 26.84
N VAL A 93 0.98 -30.93 26.00
CA VAL A 93 0.43 -32.15 25.43
C VAL A 93 1.32 -33.31 25.88
N THR A 94 0.73 -34.32 26.45
CA THR A 94 1.44 -35.61 26.74
C THR A 94 1.34 -36.54 25.54
N VAL A 95 2.49 -36.90 24.98
CA VAL A 95 2.58 -37.71 23.77
C VAL A 95 2.11 -39.15 24.05
N SER A 96 1.10 -39.60 23.32
CA SER A 96 0.60 -40.98 23.44
C SER A 96 1.57 -42.00 22.81
N LYS A 97 1.47 -43.27 23.22
CA LYS A 97 2.21 -44.38 22.59
C LYS A 97 1.94 -44.43 21.08
N LYS A 98 0.69 -44.14 20.66
CA LYS A 98 0.31 -44.18 19.25
C LYS A 98 0.94 -43.01 18.46
N ALA A 99 0.97 -41.82 19.01
CA ALA A 99 1.66 -40.67 18.38
C ALA A 99 3.16 -40.96 18.22
N ALA A 100 3.83 -41.44 19.28
CA ALA A 100 5.25 -41.78 19.24
C ALA A 100 5.60 -42.94 18.28
N SER A 101 4.64 -43.80 17.93
CA SER A 101 4.84 -44.91 17.00
C SER A 101 4.55 -44.57 15.53
N MET A 102 4.29 -43.29 15.21
CA MET A 102 4.04 -42.87 13.82
C MET A 102 5.30 -42.99 12.97
N GLY A 103 5.17 -43.65 11.81
CA GLY A 103 6.25 -43.78 10.84
C GLY A 103 6.40 -42.61 9.87
N GLY A 104 7.41 -42.68 9.02
CA GLY A 104 7.78 -41.64 8.06
C GLY A 104 8.53 -40.48 8.73
N SER A 105 8.35 -39.26 8.25
CA SER A 105 8.98 -38.09 8.88
C SER A 105 8.46 -37.88 10.30
N THR A 106 9.36 -37.72 11.28
CA THR A 106 9.04 -37.52 12.69
C THR A 106 9.96 -36.49 13.32
N MET A 107 9.54 -35.85 14.39
CA MET A 107 10.42 -35.06 15.25
C MET A 107 10.96 -35.93 16.43
N ASN A 108 10.83 -37.26 16.34
CA ASN A 108 11.30 -38.24 17.31
C ASN A 108 10.68 -38.08 18.71
N LEU A 109 9.35 -37.95 18.76
CA LEU A 109 8.61 -37.89 20.04
C LEU A 109 8.65 -39.24 20.76
N VAL A 110 8.75 -39.17 22.09
CA VAL A 110 8.75 -40.36 22.97
C VAL A 110 7.42 -40.46 23.72
N ALA A 111 6.90 -41.68 23.92
CA ALA A 111 5.68 -41.89 24.68
C ALA A 111 5.79 -41.35 26.12
N GLY A 112 4.83 -40.53 26.54
CA GLY A 112 4.84 -39.82 27.84
C GLY A 112 5.71 -38.58 27.86
N GLU A 113 6.26 -38.17 26.73
CA GLU A 113 6.95 -36.88 26.59
C GLU A 113 5.93 -35.75 26.70
N LYS A 114 6.29 -34.69 27.44
CA LYS A 114 5.48 -33.49 27.64
C LYS A 114 6.05 -32.37 26.80
N VAL A 115 5.25 -31.89 25.87
CA VAL A 115 5.64 -30.88 24.89
C VAL A 115 4.51 -29.87 24.70
N THR A 116 4.83 -28.61 24.41
CA THR A 116 3.81 -27.62 24.16
C THR A 116 3.23 -27.72 22.74
N VAL A 117 2.01 -27.25 22.55
CA VAL A 117 1.38 -27.13 21.21
C VAL A 117 2.31 -26.39 20.26
N ARG A 118 2.99 -25.35 20.72
CA ARG A 118 3.96 -24.57 19.95
C ARG A 118 5.12 -25.44 19.44
N GLN A 119 5.72 -26.24 20.29
CA GLN A 119 6.80 -27.15 19.94
C GLN A 119 6.35 -28.19 18.91
N LEU A 120 5.15 -28.77 19.13
CA LEU A 120 4.53 -29.69 18.17
C LEU A 120 4.26 -29.01 16.81
N MET A 121 3.83 -27.75 16.80
CA MET A 121 3.61 -26.99 15.56
C MET A 121 4.90 -26.76 14.77
N TYR A 122 6.04 -26.53 15.45
CA TYR A 122 7.34 -26.46 14.79
C TYR A 122 7.73 -27.82 14.19
N GLY A 123 7.61 -28.91 14.96
CA GLY A 123 7.84 -30.28 14.43
C GLY A 123 6.91 -30.63 13.27
N LEU A 124 5.64 -30.24 13.34
CA LEU A 124 4.64 -30.41 12.29
C LEU A 124 5.06 -29.78 10.96
N LEU A 125 5.46 -28.50 11.00
CA LEU A 125 5.62 -27.71 9.79
C LEU A 125 7.04 -27.74 9.23
N LEU A 126 8.07 -27.77 10.06
CA LEU A 126 9.46 -27.80 9.62
C LEU A 126 9.88 -29.25 9.29
N GLU A 127 9.93 -30.13 10.31
CA GLU A 127 10.35 -31.49 10.18
C GLU A 127 9.34 -32.41 9.47
N SER A 128 8.13 -31.89 9.25
CA SER A 128 7.03 -32.67 8.69
C SER A 128 6.59 -33.85 9.61
N GLY A 129 6.77 -33.72 10.93
CA GLY A 129 6.54 -34.77 11.92
C GLY A 129 5.12 -35.34 11.88
N ASN A 130 5.02 -36.66 11.55
CA ASN A 130 3.75 -37.38 11.60
C ASN A 130 3.32 -37.64 13.04
N ASP A 131 4.29 -37.85 13.94
CA ASP A 131 4.13 -37.95 15.38
C ASP A 131 3.55 -36.65 15.98
N ALA A 132 4.11 -35.52 15.62
CA ALA A 132 3.60 -34.19 16.02
C ALA A 132 2.16 -33.94 15.50
N ALA A 133 1.90 -34.27 14.22
CA ALA A 133 0.58 -34.18 13.64
C ALA A 133 -0.47 -35.01 14.39
N TYR A 134 -0.08 -36.26 14.71
CA TYR A 134 -0.96 -37.16 15.42
C TYR A 134 -1.20 -36.72 16.86
N ALA A 135 -0.16 -36.26 17.58
CA ALA A 135 -0.27 -35.74 18.93
C ALA A 135 -1.19 -34.53 19.00
N LEU A 136 -1.02 -33.55 18.07
CA LEU A 136 -1.91 -32.40 17.96
C LEU A 136 -3.35 -32.80 17.62
N GLY A 137 -3.53 -33.72 16.65
CA GLY A 137 -4.85 -34.22 16.26
C GLY A 137 -5.58 -34.93 17.39
N GLN A 138 -4.86 -35.71 18.25
CA GLN A 138 -5.45 -36.31 19.44
C GLN A 138 -5.80 -35.26 20.49
N ALA A 139 -4.90 -34.31 20.76
CA ALA A 139 -5.10 -33.29 21.79
C ALA A 139 -6.29 -32.37 21.45
N ASP A 140 -6.43 -31.92 20.22
CA ASP A 140 -7.55 -31.08 19.77
C ASP A 140 -8.83 -31.88 19.45
N GLY A 141 -8.72 -33.19 19.22
CA GLY A 141 -9.83 -34.07 18.91
C GLY A 141 -10.36 -34.85 20.10
N ASP A 142 -10.10 -34.43 21.33
CA ASP A 142 -10.51 -35.12 22.56
C ASP A 142 -10.09 -36.62 22.56
N GLY A 143 -8.85 -36.91 22.14
CA GLY A 143 -8.28 -38.25 21.99
C GLY A 143 -8.58 -38.94 20.65
N SER A 144 -9.45 -38.35 19.81
CA SER A 144 -9.96 -38.95 18.57
C SER A 144 -9.48 -38.27 17.31
N ILE A 145 -8.70 -38.95 16.49
CA ILE A 145 -8.31 -38.44 15.14
C ILE A 145 -9.53 -38.22 14.24
N LYS A 146 -10.58 -39.04 14.37
CA LYS A 146 -11.82 -38.85 13.60
C LYS A 146 -12.51 -37.55 13.94
N THR A 147 -12.55 -37.16 15.22
CA THR A 147 -13.09 -35.86 15.66
C THR A 147 -12.26 -34.72 15.11
N PHE A 148 -10.94 -34.79 15.16
CA PHE A 148 -10.07 -33.79 14.59
C PHE A 148 -10.21 -33.66 13.06
N ALA A 149 -10.28 -34.78 12.34
CA ALA A 149 -10.51 -34.81 10.89
C ALA A 149 -11.88 -34.16 10.54
N ALA A 150 -12.90 -34.34 11.37
CA ALA A 150 -14.17 -33.64 11.19
C ALA A 150 -14.01 -32.11 11.33
N LYS A 151 -13.20 -31.62 12.29
CA LYS A 151 -12.86 -30.19 12.40
C LYS A 151 -12.14 -29.70 11.15
N MET A 152 -11.16 -30.45 10.61
CA MET A 152 -10.46 -30.11 9.35
C MET A 152 -11.45 -30.01 8.17
N ASN A 153 -12.36 -30.97 8.04
CA ASN A 153 -13.37 -30.95 6.97
C ASN A 153 -14.39 -29.81 7.12
N ALA A 154 -14.81 -29.52 8.36
CA ALA A 154 -15.66 -28.36 8.62
C ALA A 154 -14.96 -27.04 8.24
N ARG A 155 -13.64 -26.95 8.51
CA ARG A 155 -12.85 -25.79 8.13
C ARG A 155 -12.69 -25.68 6.61
N ALA A 156 -12.41 -26.78 5.92
CA ALA A 156 -12.37 -26.83 4.45
C ALA A 156 -13.68 -26.37 3.82
N LYS A 157 -14.81 -26.83 4.35
CA LYS A 157 -16.14 -26.39 3.93
C LYS A 157 -16.35 -24.88 4.12
N LYS A 158 -15.95 -24.32 5.27
CA LYS A 158 -15.99 -22.87 5.54
C LYS A 158 -15.12 -22.06 4.57
N LEU A 159 -14.05 -22.62 4.05
CA LEU A 159 -13.21 -22.02 3.02
C LEU A 159 -13.78 -22.15 1.61
N GLY A 160 -14.92 -22.84 1.44
CA GLY A 160 -15.54 -23.07 0.15
C GLY A 160 -14.84 -24.13 -0.69
N CYS A 161 -14.16 -25.11 -0.06
CA CYS A 161 -13.60 -26.27 -0.73
C CYS A 161 -14.71 -27.25 -1.11
N LYS A 162 -14.67 -27.75 -2.34
CA LYS A 162 -15.69 -28.67 -2.89
C LYS A 162 -15.14 -30.06 -3.23
N GLY A 163 -13.82 -30.13 -3.50
CA GLY A 163 -13.11 -31.35 -3.90
C GLY A 163 -12.06 -31.78 -2.87
N THR A 164 -12.29 -31.53 -1.56
CA THR A 164 -11.34 -31.81 -0.49
C THR A 164 -11.99 -32.61 0.63
N HIS A 165 -11.28 -33.66 1.10
CA HIS A 165 -11.69 -34.42 2.26
C HIS A 165 -10.44 -34.94 3.01
N PHE A 166 -10.42 -34.74 4.32
CA PHE A 166 -9.36 -35.16 5.22
C PHE A 166 -9.84 -36.31 6.13
N VAL A 167 -9.00 -37.32 6.35
CA VAL A 167 -9.26 -38.42 7.28
C VAL A 167 -8.18 -38.55 8.35
N ASN A 168 -7.06 -37.87 8.20
CA ASN A 168 -5.97 -37.83 9.19
C ASN A 168 -5.27 -36.44 9.17
N PRO A 169 -4.52 -36.08 10.24
CA PRO A 169 -3.86 -34.79 10.37
C PRO A 169 -2.47 -34.73 9.70
N ASN A 170 -1.89 -35.84 9.28
CA ASN A 170 -0.51 -35.92 8.81
C ASN A 170 -0.38 -36.06 7.28
N GLY A 171 -1.45 -36.48 6.59
CA GLY A 171 -1.45 -36.66 5.13
C GLY A 171 -0.91 -38.02 4.70
N LEU A 172 -0.80 -39.01 5.59
CA LEU A 172 -0.49 -40.38 5.19
C LEU A 172 -1.63 -40.95 4.35
N LYS A 173 -1.26 -41.84 3.40
CA LYS A 173 -2.18 -42.43 2.44
C LYS A 173 -3.36 -43.10 3.16
N ALA A 174 -4.56 -42.72 2.78
CA ALA A 174 -5.78 -43.29 3.33
C ALA A 174 -6.93 -43.15 2.31
N LYS A 175 -7.84 -44.14 2.29
CA LYS A 175 -9.03 -44.06 1.46
C LYS A 175 -9.81 -42.76 1.76
N ASN A 176 -10.21 -42.04 0.74
CA ASN A 176 -10.95 -40.78 0.85
C ASN A 176 -10.16 -39.59 1.45
N HIS A 177 -8.79 -39.64 1.44
CA HIS A 177 -7.97 -38.47 1.79
C HIS A 177 -7.47 -37.80 0.51
N TYR A 178 -8.11 -36.70 0.10
CA TYR A 178 -7.82 -36.04 -1.16
C TYR A 178 -8.09 -34.53 -1.11
N THR A 179 -7.55 -33.84 -2.07
CA THR A 179 -7.79 -32.41 -2.32
C THR A 179 -7.76 -32.12 -3.82
N THR A 180 -7.90 -30.83 -4.19
CA THR A 180 -7.64 -30.32 -5.54
C THR A 180 -6.75 -29.08 -5.45
N ALA A 181 -6.02 -28.71 -6.52
CA ALA A 181 -5.18 -27.53 -6.49
C ALA A 181 -6.01 -26.24 -6.27
N ALA A 182 -7.22 -26.16 -6.87
CA ALA A 182 -8.13 -25.04 -6.66
C ALA A 182 -8.57 -24.85 -5.21
N ASP A 183 -8.90 -25.95 -4.53
CA ASP A 183 -9.26 -25.92 -3.10
C ASP A 183 -8.04 -25.66 -2.23
N TYR A 184 -6.91 -26.25 -2.59
CA TYR A 184 -5.70 -26.12 -1.77
C TYR A 184 -5.12 -24.69 -1.78
N VAL A 185 -5.32 -23.94 -2.85
CA VAL A 185 -5.07 -22.46 -2.87
C VAL A 185 -5.83 -21.77 -1.74
N LYS A 186 -7.11 -22.10 -1.53
CA LYS A 186 -7.93 -21.50 -0.46
C LYS A 186 -7.41 -21.88 0.92
N ILE A 187 -7.03 -23.16 1.09
CA ILE A 187 -6.46 -23.69 2.33
C ILE A 187 -5.11 -23.04 2.64
N ALA A 188 -4.19 -23.04 1.69
CA ALA A 188 -2.87 -22.45 1.85
C ALA A 188 -2.95 -20.93 2.11
N ARG A 189 -3.85 -20.22 1.40
CA ARG A 189 -4.13 -18.79 1.64
C ARG A 189 -4.60 -18.56 3.07
N ALA A 190 -5.54 -19.34 3.59
CA ALA A 190 -6.05 -19.20 4.94
C ALA A 190 -4.99 -19.56 5.99
N ALA A 191 -4.28 -20.67 5.81
CA ALA A 191 -3.24 -21.11 6.72
C ALA A 191 -2.09 -20.10 6.82
N LEU A 192 -1.59 -19.62 5.67
CA LEU A 192 -0.47 -18.67 5.61
C LEU A 192 -0.88 -17.21 5.84
N ALA A 193 -2.18 -16.88 5.93
CA ALA A 193 -2.68 -15.64 6.46
C ALA A 193 -2.76 -15.62 8.00
N ASN A 194 -2.84 -16.78 8.66
CA ASN A 194 -2.77 -16.89 10.11
C ASN A 194 -1.34 -16.56 10.58
N LYS A 195 -1.20 -15.57 11.46
CA LYS A 195 0.11 -15.06 11.91
C LYS A 195 0.98 -16.13 12.56
N THR A 196 0.39 -17.03 13.34
CA THR A 196 1.09 -18.13 14.01
C THR A 196 1.61 -19.15 12.99
N VAL A 197 0.73 -19.64 12.11
CA VAL A 197 1.10 -20.60 11.07
C VAL A 197 2.16 -19.99 10.14
N PHE A 198 1.97 -18.76 9.70
CA PHE A 198 2.93 -18.07 8.84
C PHE A 198 4.32 -17.97 9.47
N LYS A 199 4.39 -17.53 10.75
CA LYS A 199 5.65 -17.41 11.48
C LYS A 199 6.37 -18.77 11.55
N ILE A 200 5.66 -19.83 11.92
CA ILE A 200 6.25 -21.16 12.08
C ILE A 200 6.66 -21.74 10.72
N ALA A 201 5.75 -21.72 9.72
CA ALA A 201 6.05 -22.24 8.37
C ALA A 201 7.13 -21.43 7.61
N GLY A 202 7.45 -20.22 8.07
CA GLY A 202 8.53 -19.38 7.55
C GLY A 202 9.84 -19.49 8.34
N THR A 203 9.88 -20.29 9.41
CA THR A 203 11.10 -20.52 10.20
C THR A 203 11.98 -21.55 9.50
N LYS A 204 13.29 -21.29 9.44
CA LYS A 204 14.26 -22.23 8.85
C LYS A 204 14.75 -23.26 9.86
N VAL A 205 15.11 -22.78 11.04
CA VAL A 205 15.65 -23.61 12.13
C VAL A 205 14.96 -23.22 13.42
N TYR A 206 14.55 -24.22 14.20
CA TYR A 206 14.00 -24.06 15.53
C TYR A 206 14.76 -24.93 16.52
N HIS A 207 15.32 -24.33 17.57
CA HIS A 207 15.98 -25.04 18.65
C HIS A 207 14.96 -25.30 19.76
N MET A 208 14.71 -26.55 20.04
CA MET A 208 13.81 -27.04 21.07
C MET A 208 14.60 -27.51 22.27
N ASP A 209 14.33 -26.97 23.44
CA ASP A 209 14.95 -27.41 24.70
C ASP A 209 14.64 -28.85 25.03
N ALA A 210 15.44 -29.44 25.93
CA ALA A 210 15.20 -30.77 26.48
C ALA A 210 13.82 -30.83 27.15
N THR A 211 13.20 -32.01 27.07
CA THR A 211 11.92 -32.30 27.69
C THR A 211 12.10 -33.24 28.88
N ASN A 212 11.00 -33.70 29.49
CA ASN A 212 11.04 -34.72 30.54
C ASN A 212 11.51 -36.12 30.05
N LYS A 213 11.61 -36.31 28.71
CA LYS A 213 11.94 -37.63 28.12
C LYS A 213 13.02 -37.59 27.04
N SER A 214 13.37 -36.41 26.55
CA SER A 214 14.28 -36.26 25.40
C SER A 214 15.26 -35.11 25.59
N HIS A 215 16.46 -35.25 25.03
CA HIS A 215 17.42 -34.16 24.90
C HIS A 215 16.91 -33.04 24.02
N ALA A 216 17.57 -31.89 24.08
CA ALA A 216 17.35 -30.81 23.16
C ALA A 216 17.53 -31.25 21.69
N ARG A 217 16.72 -30.70 20.77
CA ARG A 217 16.77 -31.06 19.36
C ARG A 217 16.67 -29.80 18.48
N THR A 218 17.32 -29.88 17.34
CA THR A 218 17.21 -28.87 16.30
C THR A 218 16.23 -29.37 15.22
N ILE A 219 15.27 -28.57 14.87
CA ILE A 219 14.21 -28.86 13.91
C ILE A 219 14.40 -27.92 12.72
N GLU A 220 14.57 -28.49 11.52
CA GLU A 220 14.89 -27.72 10.31
C GLU A 220 13.81 -27.85 9.25
N THR A 221 13.70 -26.85 8.39
CA THR A 221 12.70 -26.86 7.32
C THR A 221 13.14 -27.72 6.14
N HIS A 222 12.17 -28.41 5.54
CA HIS A 222 12.39 -29.14 4.27
C HIS A 222 11.92 -28.33 3.04
N LEU A 223 11.75 -27.02 3.17
CA LEU A 223 11.30 -26.15 2.09
C LEU A 223 12.49 -25.51 1.38
N ASP A 224 13.08 -26.18 0.40
CA ASP A 224 14.28 -25.78 -0.35
C ASP A 224 14.22 -24.33 -0.87
N LEU A 225 13.04 -23.90 -1.34
CA LEU A 225 12.87 -22.56 -1.91
C LEU A 225 12.95 -21.43 -0.87
N ILE A 226 12.66 -21.70 0.42
CA ILE A 226 12.79 -20.66 1.47
C ILE A 226 14.24 -20.38 1.80
N GLU A 227 15.11 -21.35 1.60
CA GLU A 227 16.55 -21.23 1.86
C GLU A 227 17.27 -20.49 0.73
N LYS A 228 16.73 -20.56 -0.48
CA LYS A 228 17.33 -19.95 -1.66
C LYS A 228 17.24 -18.42 -1.60
N LYS A 229 18.39 -17.76 -1.43
CA LYS A 229 18.48 -16.29 -1.38
C LYS A 229 17.81 -15.66 -2.59
N GLY A 230 16.87 -14.74 -2.33
CA GLY A 230 16.19 -13.97 -3.37
C GLY A 230 15.02 -14.68 -4.04
N SER A 231 14.66 -15.90 -3.65
CA SER A 231 13.49 -16.65 -4.16
C SER A 231 12.17 -15.88 -3.98
N GLY A 232 12.06 -15.12 -2.89
CA GLY A 232 10.80 -14.47 -2.47
C GLY A 232 9.84 -15.42 -1.75
N VAL A 233 10.18 -16.70 -1.58
CA VAL A 233 9.39 -17.64 -0.79
C VAL A 233 9.59 -17.34 0.68
N VAL A 234 8.49 -17.16 1.41
CA VAL A 234 8.51 -16.70 2.81
C VAL A 234 7.92 -17.71 3.80
N ALA A 235 7.12 -18.65 3.34
CA ALA A 235 6.53 -19.71 4.16
C ALA A 235 5.96 -20.81 3.27
N GLY A 236 5.81 -22.03 3.79
CA GLY A 236 5.17 -23.11 3.06
C GLY A 236 5.34 -24.47 3.69
N LYS A 237 4.91 -25.50 2.96
CA LYS A 237 5.03 -26.90 3.35
C LYS A 237 5.23 -27.79 2.13
N THR A 238 6.14 -28.71 2.22
CA THR A 238 6.37 -29.79 1.24
C THR A 238 5.61 -31.05 1.61
N GLY A 239 5.35 -31.90 0.63
CA GLY A 239 4.88 -33.26 0.82
C GLY A 239 5.68 -34.19 -0.08
N TYR A 240 5.84 -35.44 0.36
CA TYR A 240 6.57 -36.48 -0.31
C TYR A 240 5.89 -37.84 -0.06
N TRP A 241 5.77 -38.63 -1.11
CA TRP A 241 5.39 -40.01 -1.05
C TRP A 241 6.42 -40.87 -1.78
N GLU A 242 6.66 -40.54 -3.04
CA GLU A 242 7.62 -41.17 -3.95
C GLU A 242 8.26 -40.07 -4.80
N ASP A 243 9.33 -40.36 -5.53
CA ASP A 243 10.11 -39.38 -6.27
C ASP A 243 9.32 -38.69 -7.38
N ASP A 244 8.26 -39.31 -7.91
CA ASP A 244 7.35 -38.75 -8.91
C ASP A 244 5.99 -38.28 -8.35
N ASP A 245 5.83 -38.38 -7.03
CA ASP A 245 4.60 -37.94 -6.34
C ASP A 245 4.88 -37.03 -5.14
N CYS A 246 5.48 -35.90 -5.42
CA CYS A 246 5.75 -34.83 -4.47
C CYS A 246 4.72 -33.73 -4.54
N SER A 247 4.56 -33.01 -3.43
CA SER A 247 3.70 -31.85 -3.35
C SER A 247 4.40 -30.65 -2.70
N VAL A 248 3.92 -29.45 -2.96
CA VAL A 248 4.32 -28.23 -2.26
C VAL A 248 3.18 -27.22 -2.27
N ALA A 249 3.03 -26.54 -1.13
CA ALA A 249 2.18 -25.36 -1.02
C ALA A 249 2.98 -24.25 -0.31
N LEU A 250 3.11 -23.10 -0.94
CA LEU A 250 3.96 -22.02 -0.42
C LEU A 250 3.38 -20.63 -0.70
N MET A 251 3.87 -19.67 0.08
CA MET A 251 3.64 -18.24 -0.13
C MET A 251 4.92 -17.57 -0.63
N TYR A 252 4.76 -16.82 -1.71
CA TYR A 252 5.74 -15.85 -2.18
C TYR A 252 5.33 -14.45 -1.69
N ASP A 253 6.27 -13.68 -1.18
CA ASP A 253 6.09 -12.26 -0.85
C ASP A 253 7.38 -11.50 -1.17
N LYS A 254 7.35 -10.68 -2.22
CA LYS A 254 8.45 -9.83 -2.60
C LYS A 254 7.93 -8.46 -3.02
N LYS A 255 8.39 -7.42 -2.33
CA LYS A 255 7.98 -6.04 -2.61
C LYS A 255 6.45 -5.81 -2.55
N GLY A 256 5.74 -6.59 -1.73
CA GLY A 256 4.29 -6.50 -1.56
C GLY A 256 3.48 -7.32 -2.58
N LEU A 257 4.11 -7.94 -3.57
CA LEU A 257 3.46 -8.92 -4.42
C LEU A 257 3.41 -10.26 -3.69
N LYS A 258 2.19 -10.69 -3.33
CA LYS A 258 1.92 -11.95 -2.63
C LYS A 258 1.25 -12.95 -3.56
N MET A 259 1.79 -14.15 -3.63
CA MET A 259 1.22 -15.26 -4.39
C MET A 259 1.23 -16.55 -3.58
N ILE A 260 0.23 -17.39 -3.81
CA ILE A 260 0.17 -18.78 -3.33
C ILE A 260 0.44 -19.68 -4.52
N LEU A 261 1.42 -20.56 -4.37
CA LEU A 261 1.72 -21.65 -5.30
C LEU A 261 1.37 -22.97 -4.66
N VAL A 262 0.67 -23.83 -5.41
CA VAL A 262 0.46 -25.23 -5.06
C VAL A 262 0.83 -26.13 -6.23
N GLN A 263 1.45 -27.28 -5.93
CA GLN A 263 1.81 -28.34 -6.89
C GLN A 263 1.58 -29.69 -6.26
N PHE A 264 1.01 -30.63 -7.02
CA PHE A 264 0.75 -32.00 -6.60
C PHE A 264 1.16 -32.98 -7.70
N GLY A 265 1.66 -34.15 -7.34
CA GLY A 265 2.18 -35.13 -8.28
C GLY A 265 3.34 -34.55 -9.09
N ALA A 266 4.24 -33.85 -8.43
CA ALA A 266 5.45 -33.32 -9.03
C ALA A 266 6.61 -34.31 -8.83
N ASN A 267 7.57 -34.31 -9.76
CA ASN A 267 8.81 -35.03 -9.59
C ASN A 267 9.70 -34.33 -8.54
N MET A 268 10.41 -35.09 -7.71
CA MET A 268 11.25 -34.58 -6.62
C MET A 268 12.34 -33.62 -7.13
N GLU A 269 12.99 -33.97 -8.25
CA GLU A 269 14.07 -33.16 -8.82
C GLU A 269 13.57 -31.86 -9.46
N THR A 270 12.36 -31.86 -10.02
CA THR A 270 11.82 -30.72 -10.77
C THR A 270 10.90 -29.84 -9.96
N ARG A 271 10.33 -30.32 -8.85
CA ARG A 271 9.38 -29.60 -8.00
C ARG A 271 9.81 -28.18 -7.68
N ALA A 272 11.05 -27.98 -7.20
CA ALA A 272 11.58 -26.68 -6.87
C ALA A 272 11.86 -25.81 -8.11
N LYS A 273 12.35 -26.42 -9.20
CA LYS A 273 12.59 -25.74 -10.49
C LYS A 273 11.29 -25.25 -11.10
N ASP A 274 10.27 -26.10 -11.12
CA ASP A 274 8.94 -25.77 -11.66
C ASP A 274 8.22 -24.73 -10.80
N GLY A 275 8.38 -24.81 -9.49
CA GLY A 275 7.91 -23.78 -8.57
C GLY A 275 8.53 -22.41 -8.89
N ALA A 276 9.84 -22.36 -9.10
CA ALA A 276 10.53 -21.12 -9.48
C ALA A 276 10.07 -20.59 -10.85
N LYS A 277 9.85 -21.48 -11.85
CA LYS A 277 9.30 -21.08 -13.17
C LYS A 277 7.90 -20.45 -13.01
N LEU A 278 7.02 -21.07 -12.22
CA LEU A 278 5.68 -20.55 -11.99
C LEU A 278 5.69 -19.21 -11.25
N LEU A 279 6.52 -19.05 -10.22
CA LEU A 279 6.67 -17.78 -9.52
C LEU A 279 7.21 -16.68 -10.44
N LYS A 280 8.20 -16.99 -11.27
CA LYS A 280 8.72 -16.06 -12.30
C LYS A 280 7.60 -15.65 -13.27
N PHE A 281 6.86 -16.62 -13.81
CA PHE A 281 5.72 -16.37 -14.69
C PHE A 281 4.70 -15.44 -14.03
N GLY A 282 4.32 -15.67 -12.76
CA GLY A 282 3.40 -14.80 -12.03
C GLY A 282 3.93 -13.37 -11.87
N THR A 283 5.23 -13.21 -11.59
CA THR A 283 5.84 -11.88 -11.47
C THR A 283 5.93 -11.14 -12.80
N GLU A 284 6.05 -11.83 -13.92
CA GLU A 284 6.09 -11.26 -15.27
C GLU A 284 4.69 -10.92 -15.78
N LYS A 285 3.68 -11.70 -15.38
CA LYS A 285 2.28 -11.48 -15.78
C LYS A 285 1.64 -10.29 -15.07
N ILE A 286 2.04 -9.97 -13.83
CA ILE A 286 1.44 -8.91 -13.05
C ILE A 286 2.11 -7.57 -13.36
N VAL A 287 1.30 -6.60 -13.80
CA VAL A 287 1.76 -5.23 -14.06
C VAL A 287 2.10 -4.53 -12.75
N THR A 288 3.33 -4.03 -12.66
CA THR A 288 3.80 -3.27 -11.49
C THR A 288 3.81 -1.78 -11.79
N LYS A 289 3.19 -0.98 -10.95
CA LYS A 289 3.19 0.50 -11.02
C LYS A 289 3.84 1.10 -9.78
N LYS A 290 4.49 2.25 -9.94
CA LYS A 290 5.01 3.06 -8.83
C LYS A 290 3.94 4.06 -8.43
N ALA A 291 3.31 3.85 -7.28
CA ALA A 291 2.28 4.77 -6.77
C ALA A 291 2.86 6.06 -6.20
N THR A 292 4.11 6.03 -5.74
CA THR A 292 4.78 7.21 -5.16
C THR A 292 6.15 7.41 -5.78
N ASN A 293 6.56 8.68 -5.90
CA ASN A 293 7.87 9.07 -6.36
C ASN A 293 8.49 10.04 -5.33
N PRO A 294 9.58 9.64 -4.63
CA PRO A 294 10.22 10.50 -3.63
C PRO A 294 10.73 11.84 -4.16
N LYS A 295 10.98 11.94 -5.47
CA LYS A 295 11.49 13.16 -6.12
C LYS A 295 10.37 14.13 -6.52
N LYS A 296 9.09 13.67 -6.53
CA LYS A 296 7.94 14.49 -6.91
C LYS A 296 7.16 14.89 -5.67
N SER A 297 6.89 16.20 -5.52
CA SER A 297 6.02 16.69 -4.45
C SER A 297 4.61 16.11 -4.62
N VAL A 298 4.02 15.68 -3.51
CA VAL A 298 2.66 15.13 -3.46
C VAL A 298 1.65 16.15 -2.93
N GLY A 299 2.10 17.11 -2.12
CA GLY A 299 1.24 18.14 -1.56
C GLY A 299 2.01 19.20 -0.79
N ASN A 300 1.31 19.97 0.05
CA ASN A 300 1.89 21.00 0.88
C ASN A 300 1.37 20.88 2.32
N VAL A 301 2.20 21.20 3.28
CA VAL A 301 1.83 21.25 4.71
C VAL A 301 2.03 22.67 5.26
N ARG A 302 1.12 23.09 6.14
CA ARG A 302 1.28 24.35 6.90
C ARG A 302 2.19 24.11 8.09
N VAL A 303 3.23 24.95 8.22
CA VAL A 303 4.22 24.89 9.29
C VAL A 303 4.05 26.10 10.21
N LYS A 304 3.65 25.86 11.47
CA LYS A 304 3.52 26.88 12.49
C LYS A 304 4.90 27.27 13.00
N TYR A 305 5.10 28.53 13.29
CA TYR A 305 6.38 29.11 13.73
C TYR A 305 7.52 28.99 12.71
N GLY A 306 7.23 28.72 11.44
CA GLY A 306 8.26 28.59 10.42
C GLY A 306 8.54 29.91 9.70
N ALA A 307 9.80 30.13 9.32
CA ALA A 307 10.16 31.26 8.42
C ALA A 307 9.44 31.11 7.06
N ARG A 308 9.14 29.87 6.66
CA ARG A 308 8.22 29.49 5.58
C ARG A 308 7.07 28.70 6.17
N THR A 309 5.86 29.10 5.87
CA THR A 309 4.64 28.56 6.51
C THR A 309 3.85 27.60 5.64
N LEU A 310 4.18 27.51 4.35
CA LEU A 310 3.67 26.52 3.41
C LEU A 310 4.85 25.83 2.74
N VAL A 311 4.96 24.51 2.94
CA VAL A 311 6.14 23.72 2.56
C VAL A 311 5.71 22.51 1.78
N LYS A 312 6.39 22.24 0.67
CA LYS A 312 6.17 21.03 -0.15
C LYS A 312 6.49 19.76 0.62
N THR A 313 5.67 18.75 0.44
CA THR A 313 5.85 17.43 1.05
C THR A 313 6.10 16.37 -0.01
N TYR A 314 6.84 15.34 0.40
CA TYR A 314 7.30 14.28 -0.47
C TYR A 314 7.08 12.92 0.20
N ALA A 315 6.83 11.89 -0.58
CA ALA A 315 6.87 10.53 -0.10
C ALA A 315 8.32 10.15 0.27
N LYS A 316 8.57 9.59 1.46
CA LYS A 316 9.92 9.15 1.85
C LYS A 316 10.45 8.01 0.98
N GLY A 317 9.56 7.16 0.47
CA GLY A 317 9.92 5.98 -0.32
C GLY A 317 8.96 5.72 -1.47
N THR A 318 9.39 4.80 -2.36
CA THR A 318 8.53 4.30 -3.43
C THR A 318 7.64 3.18 -2.89
N VAL A 319 6.33 3.31 -3.08
CA VAL A 319 5.35 2.23 -2.87
C VAL A 319 5.00 1.65 -4.23
N LEU A 320 5.16 0.33 -4.37
CA LEU A 320 4.75 -0.40 -5.56
C LEU A 320 3.30 -0.85 -5.40
N THR A 321 2.57 -0.85 -6.52
CA THR A 321 1.19 -1.30 -6.61
C THR A 321 1.01 -2.22 -7.80
N TYR A 322 -0.05 -3.00 -7.76
CA TYR A 322 -0.32 -4.06 -8.70
C TYR A 322 -1.80 -3.98 -9.12
N PRO A 323 -2.18 -2.97 -9.94
CA PRO A 323 -3.56 -2.79 -10.38
C PRO A 323 -4.01 -3.97 -11.26
N LYS A 324 -5.24 -4.44 -11.05
CA LYS A 324 -5.80 -5.60 -11.77
C LYS A 324 -5.90 -5.36 -13.27
N ASP A 325 -6.31 -4.17 -13.65
CA ASP A 325 -6.42 -3.73 -15.05
C ASP A 325 -5.11 -3.23 -15.65
N GLY A 326 -4.02 -3.25 -14.86
CA GLY A 326 -2.73 -2.69 -15.25
C GLY A 326 -2.71 -1.16 -15.37
N SER A 327 -3.84 -0.47 -15.09
CA SER A 327 -3.97 0.99 -15.23
C SER A 327 -3.40 1.74 -14.02
N ALA A 328 -2.87 2.94 -14.28
CA ALA A 328 -2.53 3.88 -13.22
C ALA A 328 -3.76 4.55 -12.58
N ASP A 329 -4.89 4.55 -13.28
CA ASP A 329 -6.14 5.17 -12.83
C ASP A 329 -6.76 4.44 -11.62
N SER A 330 -6.43 3.16 -11.46
CA SER A 330 -6.81 2.36 -10.30
C SER A 330 -6.02 2.68 -9.02
N ILE A 331 -5.04 3.62 -9.12
CA ILE A 331 -4.16 3.99 -8.01
C ILE A 331 -4.56 5.37 -7.50
N SER A 332 -4.79 5.46 -6.19
CA SER A 332 -5.01 6.75 -5.51
C SER A 332 -4.15 6.86 -4.26
N VAL A 333 -3.89 8.10 -3.85
CA VAL A 333 -3.12 8.39 -2.64
C VAL A 333 -3.91 9.32 -1.73
N LYS A 334 -3.77 9.14 -0.43
CA LYS A 334 -4.38 10.01 0.59
C LYS A 334 -3.31 10.52 1.53
N GLU A 335 -3.26 11.82 1.67
CA GLU A 335 -2.33 12.51 2.56
C GLU A 335 -2.96 12.65 3.95
N ASN A 336 -2.28 12.14 4.97
CA ASN A 336 -2.66 12.31 6.35
C ASN A 336 -1.54 13.07 7.07
N TYR A 337 -1.70 14.38 7.22
CA TYR A 337 -0.75 15.23 7.93
C TYR A 337 -0.93 15.13 9.45
N LYS A 338 0.13 15.46 10.21
CA LYS A 338 0.01 15.71 11.64
C LYS A 338 -0.89 16.92 11.87
N ASP A 339 -1.69 16.94 12.93
CA ASP A 339 -2.59 18.04 13.27
C ASP A 339 -1.86 19.39 13.33
N VAL A 340 -0.67 19.42 13.88
CA VAL A 340 0.18 20.61 13.93
C VAL A 340 1.62 20.25 13.59
N VAL A 341 2.12 20.81 12.51
CA VAL A 341 3.53 20.77 12.13
C VAL A 341 4.19 22.09 12.57
N LYS A 342 5.28 21.99 13.34
CA LYS A 342 5.98 23.15 13.93
C LYS A 342 7.43 23.21 13.46
N ALA A 343 7.93 24.41 13.22
CA ALA A 343 9.36 24.68 13.02
C ALA A 343 10.12 24.68 14.36
N PRO A 344 11.44 24.36 14.39
CA PRO A 344 12.26 24.07 13.22
C PRO A 344 12.02 22.68 12.65
N LEU A 345 12.22 22.49 11.35
CA LEU A 345 12.20 21.19 10.67
C LEU A 345 13.52 21.01 9.91
N LYS A 346 14.02 19.78 9.89
CA LYS A 346 15.16 19.37 9.07
C LYS A 346 14.68 18.60 7.84
N SER A 347 15.47 18.64 6.77
CA SER A 347 15.24 17.79 5.61
C SER A 347 15.14 16.32 6.05
N GLY A 348 14.10 15.62 5.60
CA GLY A 348 13.77 14.25 6.01
C GLY A 348 12.80 14.14 7.19
N ASP A 349 12.46 15.23 7.88
CA ASP A 349 11.53 15.18 9.00
C ASP A 349 10.13 14.75 8.55
N LYS A 350 9.55 13.85 9.36
CA LYS A 350 8.20 13.31 9.12
C LYS A 350 7.13 14.31 9.52
N VAL A 351 6.32 14.73 8.56
CA VAL A 351 5.19 15.66 8.75
C VAL A 351 3.82 15.00 8.61
N GLY A 352 3.79 13.73 8.18
CA GLY A 352 2.55 13.00 7.99
C GLY A 352 2.79 11.58 7.48
N THR A 353 1.75 10.99 6.92
CA THR A 353 1.78 9.68 6.28
C THR A 353 0.99 9.75 4.98
N LEU A 354 1.54 9.24 3.89
CA LEU A 354 0.87 9.05 2.61
C LEU A 354 0.36 7.63 2.55
N GLU A 355 -0.95 7.46 2.48
CA GLU A 355 -1.59 6.17 2.26
C GLU A 355 -1.78 5.93 0.77
N VAL A 356 -1.55 4.70 0.34
CA VAL A 356 -1.66 4.29 -1.06
C VAL A 356 -2.78 3.26 -1.18
N TYR A 357 -3.66 3.50 -2.13
CA TYR A 357 -4.79 2.63 -2.47
C TYR A 357 -4.61 2.13 -3.91
N CYS A 358 -5.01 0.90 -4.16
CA CYS A 358 -5.07 0.28 -5.46
C CYS A 358 -6.36 -0.53 -5.54
N ASP A 359 -7.12 -0.38 -6.64
CA ASP A 359 -8.45 -0.99 -6.80
C ASP A 359 -9.37 -0.73 -5.58
N GLY A 360 -9.34 0.50 -5.04
CA GLY A 360 -10.12 0.92 -3.87
C GLY A 360 -9.66 0.36 -2.51
N LYS A 361 -8.63 -0.49 -2.47
CA LYS A 361 -8.09 -1.08 -1.24
C LYS A 361 -6.78 -0.43 -0.83
N LYS A 362 -6.58 -0.18 0.48
CA LYS A 362 -5.30 0.30 1.00
C LYS A 362 -4.25 -0.81 0.86
N VAL A 363 -3.21 -0.54 0.09
CA VAL A 363 -2.13 -1.50 -0.21
C VAL A 363 -0.80 -1.17 0.46
N GLY A 364 -0.66 0.06 0.97
CA GLY A 364 0.55 0.46 1.67
C GLY A 364 0.51 1.89 2.19
N SER A 365 1.60 2.30 2.81
CA SER A 365 1.81 3.69 3.23
C SER A 365 3.29 4.01 3.28
N THR A 366 3.62 5.30 3.17
CA THR A 366 4.99 5.81 3.34
C THR A 366 4.95 7.12 4.14
N PRO A 367 5.96 7.45 4.95
CA PRO A 367 6.03 8.74 5.61
C PRO A 367 6.01 9.90 4.60
N LEU A 368 5.27 10.96 4.91
CA LEU A 368 5.40 12.26 4.27
C LEU A 368 6.52 13.03 4.97
N VAL A 369 7.47 13.55 4.19
CA VAL A 369 8.65 14.26 4.67
C VAL A 369 8.82 15.59 3.95
N VAL A 370 9.58 16.51 4.55
CA VAL A 370 10.08 17.72 3.90
C VAL A 370 11.47 17.47 3.33
N HIS A 371 11.83 18.15 2.24
CA HIS A 371 13.16 18.03 1.61
C HIS A 371 14.06 19.25 1.87
N GLU A 372 13.61 20.15 2.72
CA GLU A 372 14.34 21.38 3.06
C GLU A 372 14.32 21.63 4.56
N ASN A 373 15.31 22.39 5.05
CA ASN A 373 15.33 22.87 6.42
C ASN A 373 14.39 24.08 6.54
N ILE A 374 13.55 24.11 7.57
CA ILE A 374 12.65 25.21 7.89
C ILE A 374 13.03 25.77 9.25
N GLU A 375 13.64 26.92 9.24
CA GLU A 375 14.01 27.63 10.48
C GLU A 375 12.78 28.23 11.16
N LYS A 376 12.95 28.64 12.45
CA LYS A 376 11.92 29.42 13.15
C LYS A 376 11.74 30.76 12.46
N GLY A 377 10.50 31.15 12.28
CA GLY A 377 10.11 32.46 11.74
C GLY A 377 9.93 33.51 12.84
N TRP A 378 9.66 34.71 12.40
CA TRP A 378 9.40 35.88 13.26
C TRP A 378 8.03 35.76 13.96
N PHE A 379 7.70 36.74 14.80
CA PHE A 379 6.47 36.75 15.61
C PHE A 379 5.19 36.39 14.83
N LEU A 380 5.00 36.89 13.61
CA LEU A 380 3.80 36.65 12.79
C LEU A 380 3.72 35.22 12.26
N SER A 381 4.80 34.43 12.30
CA SER A 381 4.80 33.03 11.89
C SER A 381 3.94 32.13 12.79
N ARG A 382 3.57 32.58 13.99
CA ARG A 382 2.58 31.92 14.87
C ARG A 382 1.18 31.90 14.23
N PHE A 383 0.89 32.84 13.37
CA PHE A 383 -0.37 32.96 12.61
C PHE A 383 -0.21 32.45 11.18
N TYR A 384 0.79 31.65 10.89
CA TYR A 384 1.12 31.12 9.55
C TYR A 384 1.48 32.20 8.53
N ILE A 385 1.98 33.36 8.95
CA ILE A 385 2.50 34.41 8.07
C ILE A 385 4.01 34.22 7.97
N SER A 386 4.52 33.96 6.75
CA SER A 386 5.96 33.75 6.52
C SER A 386 6.74 35.06 6.71
N ASN A 387 8.05 34.94 6.96
CA ASN A 387 8.94 36.11 7.08
C ASN A 387 8.88 37.01 5.84
N ARG A 388 8.79 36.40 4.62
CA ARG A 388 8.62 37.16 3.37
C ARG A 388 7.30 37.94 3.34
N ALA A 389 6.20 37.33 3.75
CA ALA A 389 4.92 38.02 3.82
C ALA A 389 4.93 39.12 4.90
N THR A 390 5.60 38.90 6.02
CA THR A 390 5.80 39.92 7.07
C THR A 390 6.54 41.13 6.53
N ILE A 391 7.61 40.93 5.75
CA ILE A 391 8.34 42.05 5.09
C ILE A 391 7.43 42.78 4.10
N ALA A 392 6.71 42.04 3.26
CA ALA A 392 5.81 42.65 2.28
C ALA A 392 4.71 43.52 2.96
N ILE A 393 4.10 43.02 4.05
CA ILE A 393 3.15 43.76 4.87
C ILE A 393 3.79 45.04 5.41
N GLY A 394 5.01 44.95 5.98
CA GLY A 394 5.75 46.11 6.49
C GLY A 394 6.00 47.16 5.41
N VAL A 395 6.45 46.76 4.24
CA VAL A 395 6.65 47.68 3.07
C VAL A 395 5.35 48.36 2.68
N ILE A 396 4.25 47.60 2.56
CA ILE A 396 2.93 48.16 2.24
C ILE A 396 2.51 49.19 3.28
N LEU A 397 2.68 48.93 4.57
CA LEU A 397 2.33 49.85 5.63
C LEU A 397 3.15 51.13 5.58
N VAL A 398 4.46 51.03 5.30
CA VAL A 398 5.34 52.22 5.12
C VAL A 398 4.89 53.03 3.93
N LEU A 399 4.60 52.40 2.77
CA LEU A 399 4.11 53.12 1.59
C LEU A 399 2.77 53.84 1.85
N LEU A 400 1.83 53.18 2.54
CA LEU A 400 0.58 53.78 2.96
C LEU A 400 0.79 54.98 3.87
N ALA A 401 1.70 54.88 4.86
CA ALA A 401 2.04 55.98 5.74
C ALA A 401 2.63 57.17 4.97
N LEU A 402 3.51 56.93 4.00
CA LEU A 402 4.08 57.98 3.12
C LEU A 402 2.99 58.65 2.26
N ILE A 403 2.09 57.86 1.69
CA ILE A 403 0.95 58.40 0.89
C ILE A 403 0.05 59.27 1.77
N ILE A 404 -0.32 58.76 2.98
CA ILE A 404 -1.14 59.54 3.91
C ILE A 404 -0.41 60.83 4.31
N GLY A 405 0.88 60.74 4.68
CA GLY A 405 1.70 61.91 4.98
C GLY A 405 1.74 62.93 3.84
N PHE A 406 1.91 62.49 2.61
CA PHE A 406 1.87 63.33 1.42
C PHE A 406 0.50 63.99 1.23
N LEU A 407 -0.59 63.24 1.37
CA LEU A 407 -1.95 63.80 1.26
C LEU A 407 -2.26 64.79 2.36
N VAL A 408 -1.84 64.55 3.59
CA VAL A 408 -1.99 65.50 4.71
C VAL A 408 -1.18 66.75 4.46
N ARG A 409 0.06 66.65 3.99
CA ARG A 409 0.92 67.77 3.64
C ARG A 409 0.31 68.60 2.50
N ARG A 410 -0.19 67.93 1.47
CA ARG A 410 -0.88 68.58 0.33
C ARG A 410 -2.13 69.34 0.78
N ARG A 411 -2.95 68.74 1.70
CA ARG A 411 -4.12 69.44 2.27
C ARG A 411 -3.73 70.64 3.14
N LYS A 412 -2.66 70.58 3.92
CA LYS A 412 -2.14 71.72 4.69
C LYS A 412 -1.66 72.83 3.77
N ASN A 413 -0.92 72.51 2.70
CA ASN A 413 -0.42 73.49 1.77
C ASN A 413 -1.60 74.19 1.02
N ARG A 414 -2.62 73.43 0.56
CA ARG A 414 -3.83 74.04 -0.03
C ARG A 414 -4.55 75.01 0.95
N LYS A 415 -4.73 74.60 2.20
CA LYS A 415 -5.34 75.47 3.22
C LYS A 415 -4.49 76.76 3.49
N ALA A 416 -3.15 76.60 3.48
CA ALA A 416 -2.25 77.78 3.59
C ALA A 416 -2.33 78.67 2.37
N GLU A 417 -2.43 78.11 1.16
CA GLU A 417 -2.65 78.90 -0.07
C GLU A 417 -4.04 79.64 -0.07
N GLU A 418 -5.09 78.92 0.35
CA GLU A 418 -6.44 79.51 0.51
C GLU A 418 -6.52 80.65 1.55
N THR A 419 -5.67 80.56 2.62
CA THR A 419 -5.59 81.61 3.66
C THR A 419 -4.70 82.76 3.22
N LEU A 420 -3.74 82.53 2.33
CA LEU A 420 -2.85 83.59 1.78
C LEU A 420 -3.45 84.37 0.57
N ALA A 421 -4.37 83.74 -0.15
CA ALA A 421 -5.00 84.33 -1.31
C ALA A 421 -5.75 85.64 -1.00
N PRO A 422 -6.60 85.74 0.05
CA PRO A 422 -7.25 87.01 0.39
C PRO A 422 -6.27 88.11 0.85
N LYS A 423 -5.19 87.78 1.60
CA LYS A 423 -4.15 88.74 2.01
C LYS A 423 -3.33 89.27 0.83
N LYS A 424 -3.04 88.44 -0.17
CA LYS A 424 -2.38 88.92 -1.40
C LYS A 424 -3.29 89.79 -2.28
N ALA A 425 -4.58 89.55 -2.27
CA ALA A 425 -5.55 90.39 -2.98
C ALA A 425 -5.71 91.76 -2.28
N GLU A 426 -5.69 91.74 -0.94
CA GLU A 426 -5.75 92.95 -0.14
C GLU A 426 -4.50 93.86 -0.32
N VAL A 427 -3.30 93.28 -0.32
CA VAL A 427 -2.02 93.98 -0.57
C VAL A 427 -1.90 94.45 -2.04
N ALA A 428 -2.52 93.76 -3.00
CA ALA A 428 -2.55 94.22 -4.39
C ALA A 428 -3.55 95.34 -4.59
N ALA A 429 -4.66 95.35 -3.86
CA ALA A 429 -5.62 96.45 -3.87
C ALA A 429 -5.07 97.75 -3.24
N GLU A 430 -4.26 97.65 -2.18
CA GLU A 430 -3.62 98.78 -1.53
C GLU A 430 -2.50 99.41 -2.40
N LYS A 431 -1.82 98.65 -3.26
CA LYS A 431 -0.81 99.15 -4.22
C LYS A 431 -1.40 99.87 -5.45
N THR A 432 -2.68 99.74 -5.73
CA THR A 432 -3.35 100.40 -6.87
C THR A 432 -4.04 101.73 -6.52
N SER A 433 -4.06 102.10 -5.22
CA SER A 433 -4.62 103.37 -4.75
C SER A 433 -3.63 104.55 -4.68
N ASP A 434 -2.34 104.40 -4.90
CA ASP A 434 -1.33 105.44 -4.87
C ASP A 434 -0.73 105.72 -6.26
N VAL A 435 -1.55 106.19 -7.18
CA VAL A 435 -1.08 106.82 -8.40
C VAL A 435 -1.66 108.21 -8.42
N PRO A 436 -0.89 109.30 -8.29
CA PRO A 436 -1.36 110.68 -8.42
C PRO A 436 -1.59 111.00 -9.92
N GLU A 437 -2.83 111.57 -10.20
CA GLU A 437 -3.15 112.28 -11.39
C GLU A 437 -2.35 113.57 -11.50
N ASN A 438 -1.71 113.82 -12.58
CA ASN A 438 -1.45 115.08 -13.26
C ASN A 438 -0.39 114.95 -14.35
N VAL A 439 -0.46 115.49 -15.42
CA VAL A 439 -1.00 116.63 -16.16
C VAL A 439 -0.24 116.69 -17.47
N ASP A 440 -0.96 116.95 -18.55
CA ASP A 440 -0.65 117.60 -19.82
C ASP A 440 0.86 117.76 -20.22
N ASP A 441 1.21 117.38 -21.39
CA ASP A 441 1.26 118.33 -22.56
C ASP A 441 1.80 117.63 -23.83
N HIS A 442 1.27 118.05 -24.94
CA HIS A 442 1.59 117.86 -26.35
C HIS A 442 2.96 118.47 -26.73
N PRO A 443 3.36 118.47 -27.98
CA PRO A 443 3.40 117.39 -29.02
C PRO A 443 4.76 117.37 -29.75
N GLU A 444 4.74 116.66 -30.81
CA GLU A 444 5.54 116.76 -32.04
C GLU A 444 6.90 116.07 -32.12
N ASP A 445 6.92 115.43 -33.18
CA ASP A 445 7.84 115.33 -34.30
C ASP A 445 9.01 114.34 -34.31
N ARG A 446 8.83 113.50 -35.26
CA ARG A 446 9.75 113.18 -36.40
C ARG A 446 11.00 112.32 -36.24
N TYR A 447 10.91 111.39 -37.12
CA TYR A 447 12.03 110.83 -37.91
C TYR A 447 13.19 110.10 -37.20
N LEU A 448 13.31 108.81 -37.36
CA LEU A 448 13.99 108.07 -38.43
C LEU A 448 13.90 106.55 -38.06
#